data_ce9908439e8aa21f92f5ac516daccd72
#
_entry.id   ce9908439e8aa21f92f5ac516daccd72
#
_cell.length_a   1.000
_cell.length_b   1.000
_cell.length_c   1.000
_cell.angle_alpha   90.00
_cell.angle_beta   90.00
_cell.angle_gamma   90.00
#
_symmetry.space_group_name_H-M   'P 1'
#
loop_
_entity.id
_entity.type
_entity.pdbx_description
1 polymer ?
#
loop_
_entity_poly.entity_id
_entity_poly.type
_entity_poly.pdbx_seq_one_letter_code
_entity_poly.pdbx_strand_id
1 'polypeptide(L)'
;IDDGSIDMILCDLPYGTTKCKWDIVIPFEPLWEQYERIIKDNGAIVLFGSEPFSSYLRMSNIKNYKYDWIWDKVNRYTGYGNCKNAPLKRYETISVFAKQKTTYNPQMTVGKPYKKTGDYSSKIYGTGKIKKTGENSGTRYPYNILQFKGDDKKNGFLHPTQKPVELFEYLIKTYTNEGETVLDNCIGSGT
;
A
#
# COMPACT_ATOMS: atom_id res chain seq x y z
N ILE A 1 -10.65 21.67 0.40
CA ILE A 1 -9.61 21.12 1.28
C ILE A 1 -8.42 22.08 1.22
N ASP A 2 -7.91 22.48 2.37
CA ASP A 2 -6.81 23.43 2.50
C ASP A 2 -5.48 22.79 2.08
N ASP A 3 -4.53 23.60 1.63
CA ASP A 3 -3.20 23.16 1.25
C ASP A 3 -2.47 22.57 2.45
N GLY A 4 -1.79 21.43 2.26
CA GLY A 4 -1.01 20.78 3.29
C GLY A 4 -1.80 20.39 4.55
N SER A 5 -3.10 20.08 4.43
CA SER A 5 -3.98 19.77 5.56
C SER A 5 -4.16 18.27 5.80
N ILE A 6 -3.83 17.41 4.83
CA ILE A 6 -4.04 15.96 4.86
C ILE A 6 -2.76 15.23 5.25
N ASP A 7 -2.84 14.34 6.24
CA ASP A 7 -1.71 13.54 6.70
C ASP A 7 -1.50 12.28 5.84
N MET A 8 -2.59 11.68 5.36
CA MET A 8 -2.54 10.51 4.48
C MET A 8 -3.64 10.55 3.44
N ILE A 9 -3.31 10.17 2.20
CA ILE A 9 -4.31 9.81 1.19
C ILE A 9 -4.24 8.29 1.05
N LEU A 10 -5.35 7.60 1.30
CA LEU A 10 -5.49 6.14 1.13
C LEU A 10 -6.68 5.89 0.22
N CYS A 11 -6.44 5.45 -1.01
CA CYS A 11 -7.49 5.41 -2.00
C CYS A 11 -7.40 4.22 -2.95
N ASP A 12 -8.57 3.64 -3.26
CA ASP A 12 -8.76 2.64 -4.31
C ASP A 12 -9.31 3.31 -5.56
N LEU A 13 -8.42 3.83 -6.41
CA LEU A 13 -8.79 4.54 -7.64
C LEU A 13 -9.49 3.60 -8.64
N PRO A 14 -10.32 4.09 -9.56
CA PRO A 14 -10.83 3.30 -10.66
C PRO A 14 -9.71 2.93 -11.64
N TYR A 15 -9.59 1.64 -12.00
CA TYR A 15 -8.50 1.13 -12.84
C TYR A 15 -8.83 1.09 -14.34
N GLY A 16 -10.10 1.29 -14.73
CA GLY A 16 -10.54 1.17 -16.11
C GLY A 16 -10.50 -0.28 -16.64
N THR A 17 -10.61 -1.27 -15.75
CA THR A 17 -10.47 -2.69 -16.11
C THR A 17 -11.79 -3.45 -16.14
N THR A 18 -12.87 -2.82 -15.71
CA THR A 18 -14.22 -3.41 -15.69
C THR A 18 -15.16 -2.74 -16.70
N LYS A 19 -16.33 -3.35 -16.93
CA LYS A 19 -17.39 -2.74 -17.75
C LYS A 19 -18.30 -1.78 -16.97
N CYS A 20 -17.98 -1.49 -15.72
CA CYS A 20 -18.76 -0.59 -14.89
C CYS A 20 -18.58 0.86 -15.36
N LYS A 21 -19.68 1.61 -15.47
CA LYS A 21 -19.64 3.01 -15.94
C LYS A 21 -18.80 3.94 -15.06
N TRP A 22 -18.64 3.60 -13.79
CA TRP A 22 -17.84 4.36 -12.83
C TRP A 22 -16.34 4.01 -12.85
N ASP A 23 -15.95 2.89 -13.50
CA ASP A 23 -14.55 2.45 -13.56
C ASP A 23 -13.82 3.16 -14.71
N ILE A 24 -13.72 4.47 -14.61
CA ILE A 24 -13.02 5.33 -15.59
C ILE A 24 -11.77 5.87 -14.90
N VAL A 25 -10.60 5.65 -15.51
CA VAL A 25 -9.33 6.15 -14.99
C VAL A 25 -9.38 7.67 -14.86
N ILE A 26 -9.11 8.15 -13.65
CA ILE A 26 -8.98 9.59 -13.38
C ILE A 26 -7.69 10.09 -14.05
N PRO A 27 -7.72 11.19 -14.81
CA PRO A 27 -6.53 11.76 -15.41
C PRO A 27 -5.46 12.05 -14.36
N PHE A 28 -4.25 11.51 -14.54
CA PHE A 28 -3.22 11.56 -13.51
C PHE A 28 -2.70 12.98 -13.24
N GLU A 29 -2.55 13.79 -14.25
CA GLU A 29 -1.99 15.13 -14.11
C GLU A 29 -2.80 16.00 -13.12
N PRO A 30 -4.11 16.24 -13.31
CA PRO A 30 -4.91 16.98 -12.33
C PRO A 30 -5.07 16.25 -11.00
N LEU A 31 -5.03 14.90 -10.97
CA LEU A 31 -5.04 14.14 -9.73
C LEU A 31 -3.82 14.46 -8.88
N TRP A 32 -2.62 14.40 -9.47
CA TRP A 32 -1.38 14.70 -8.77
C TRP A 32 -1.27 16.15 -8.35
N GLU A 33 -1.74 17.10 -9.17
CA GLU A 33 -1.79 18.52 -8.81
C GLU A 33 -2.55 18.71 -7.48
N GLN A 34 -3.74 18.09 -7.35
CA GLN A 34 -4.53 18.21 -6.13
C GLN A 34 -3.95 17.42 -4.96
N TYR A 35 -3.48 16.20 -5.19
CA TYR A 35 -2.88 15.38 -4.13
C TYR A 35 -1.61 16.05 -3.56
N GLU A 36 -0.74 16.56 -4.43
CA GLU A 36 0.48 17.25 -4.00
C GLU A 36 0.18 18.59 -3.32
N ARG A 37 -0.92 19.25 -3.64
CA ARG A 37 -1.34 20.48 -2.99
C ARG A 37 -1.82 20.23 -1.57
N ILE A 38 -2.69 19.24 -1.37
CA ILE A 38 -3.37 19.04 -0.07
C ILE A 38 -2.60 18.17 0.91
N ILE A 39 -1.68 17.32 0.45
CA ILE A 39 -0.89 16.44 1.32
C ILE A 39 0.20 17.21 2.06
N LYS A 40 0.39 16.96 3.33
CA LYS A 40 1.52 17.47 4.12
C LYS A 40 2.85 16.95 3.58
N ASP A 41 3.95 17.65 3.85
CA ASP A 41 5.27 17.27 3.36
C ASP A 41 5.73 15.88 3.82
N ASN A 42 5.37 15.50 5.04
CA ASN A 42 5.61 14.18 5.62
C ASN A 42 4.45 13.21 5.44
N GLY A 43 3.41 13.60 4.70
CA GLY A 43 2.25 12.77 4.43
C GLY A 43 2.53 11.67 3.42
N ALA A 44 1.79 10.57 3.50
CA ALA A 44 1.86 9.45 2.58
C ALA A 44 0.65 9.42 1.63
N ILE A 45 0.90 9.17 0.35
CA ILE A 45 -0.15 8.87 -0.64
C ILE A 45 -0.05 7.40 -0.97
N VAL A 46 -1.07 6.63 -0.62
CA VAL A 46 -1.12 5.17 -0.67
C VAL A 46 -2.26 4.74 -1.58
N LEU A 47 -1.92 4.23 -2.76
CA LEU A 47 -2.89 3.98 -3.81
C LEU A 47 -2.89 2.51 -4.22
N PHE A 48 -4.08 1.90 -4.20
CA PHE A 48 -4.28 0.56 -4.71
C PHE A 48 -4.19 0.54 -6.24
N GLY A 49 -3.82 -0.62 -6.77
CA GLY A 49 -3.73 -0.81 -8.21
C GLY A 49 -3.53 -2.25 -8.63
N SER A 50 -3.76 -2.45 -9.90
CA SER A 50 -3.62 -3.72 -10.59
C SER A 50 -3.00 -3.47 -11.96
N GLU A 51 -2.11 -4.34 -12.43
CA GLU A 51 -1.50 -4.15 -13.76
C GLU A 51 -2.56 -4.23 -14.89
N PRO A 52 -2.43 -3.39 -15.95
CA PRO A 52 -1.35 -2.44 -16.24
C PRO A 52 -1.50 -1.07 -15.57
N PHE A 53 -2.64 -0.76 -14.93
CA PHE A 53 -2.91 0.52 -14.26
C PHE A 53 -1.80 0.90 -13.27
N SER A 54 -1.33 -0.05 -12.44
CA SER A 54 -0.27 0.20 -11.46
C SER A 54 1.03 0.72 -12.09
N SER A 55 1.40 0.21 -13.27
CA SER A 55 2.57 0.69 -13.99
C SER A 55 2.40 2.13 -14.48
N TYR A 56 1.25 2.47 -15.06
CA TYR A 56 0.95 3.84 -15.48
C TYR A 56 0.91 4.80 -14.28
N LEU A 57 0.27 4.40 -13.19
CA LEU A 57 0.19 5.18 -11.96
C LEU A 57 1.59 5.49 -11.40
N ARG A 58 2.48 4.49 -11.30
CA ARG A 58 3.84 4.71 -10.84
C ARG A 58 4.65 5.62 -11.75
N MET A 59 4.54 5.41 -13.06
CA MET A 59 5.24 6.23 -14.04
C MET A 59 4.74 7.67 -14.09
N SER A 60 3.45 7.90 -13.81
CA SER A 60 2.88 9.26 -13.82
C SER A 60 3.45 10.16 -12.71
N ASN A 61 4.03 9.58 -11.63
CA ASN A 61 4.70 10.33 -10.57
C ASN A 61 5.92 9.58 -10.01
N ILE A 62 6.78 9.12 -10.90
CA ILE A 62 7.98 8.34 -10.54
C ILE A 62 8.91 9.08 -9.57
N LYS A 63 8.95 10.40 -9.63
CA LYS A 63 9.76 11.27 -8.75
C LYS A 63 9.37 11.09 -7.27
N ASN A 64 8.10 10.93 -6.97
CA ASN A 64 7.56 10.78 -5.61
C ASN A 64 7.30 9.33 -5.21
N TYR A 65 7.36 8.38 -6.15
CA TYR A 65 7.23 6.96 -5.85
C TYR A 65 8.36 6.48 -4.92
N LYS A 66 8.01 5.75 -3.87
CA LYS A 66 8.96 5.23 -2.87
C LYS A 66 9.13 3.72 -2.95
N TYR A 67 8.04 2.98 -2.81
CA TYR A 67 7.97 1.52 -2.82
C TYR A 67 6.52 1.07 -2.94
N ASP A 68 6.32 -0.24 -2.98
CA ASP A 68 5.00 -0.85 -2.98
C ASP A 68 4.86 -1.93 -1.92
N TRP A 69 3.61 -2.16 -1.55
CA TRP A 69 3.16 -3.36 -0.88
C TRP A 69 2.44 -4.25 -1.87
N ILE A 70 2.50 -5.54 -1.64
CA ILE A 70 1.71 -6.55 -2.36
C ILE A 70 0.63 -7.04 -1.40
N TRP A 71 -0.62 -6.79 -1.72
CA TRP A 71 -1.72 -7.42 -1.00
C TRP A 71 -2.04 -8.78 -1.61
N ASP A 72 -1.64 -9.86 -0.92
CA ASP A 72 -2.05 -11.23 -1.21
C ASP A 72 -3.44 -11.48 -0.61
N LYS A 73 -4.43 -11.71 -1.47
CA LYS A 73 -5.83 -11.91 -1.08
C LYS A 73 -6.11 -13.26 -0.42
N VAL A 74 -5.11 -14.12 -0.29
CA VAL A 74 -5.13 -15.45 0.36
C VAL A 74 -6.14 -16.42 -0.25
N ASN A 75 -7.43 -16.11 -0.18
CA ASN A 75 -8.54 -16.98 -0.57
C ASN A 75 -9.32 -16.50 -1.80
N ARG A 76 -8.89 -15.40 -2.43
CA ARG A 76 -9.55 -14.82 -3.61
C ARG A 76 -8.58 -14.62 -4.76
N TYR A 77 -9.10 -14.77 -5.95
CA TYR A 77 -8.36 -14.56 -7.20
C TYR A 77 -9.29 -13.99 -8.29
N THR A 78 -8.69 -13.46 -9.33
CA THR A 78 -9.35 -13.00 -10.55
C THR A 78 -8.73 -13.67 -11.77
N GLY A 79 -9.38 -13.52 -12.94
CA GLY A 79 -8.84 -14.05 -14.20
C GLY A 79 -9.30 -15.46 -14.53
N TYR A 80 -10.28 -16.05 -13.82
CA TYR A 80 -10.75 -17.42 -14.08
C TYR A 80 -11.17 -17.65 -15.53
N GLY A 81 -11.85 -16.67 -16.16
CA GLY A 81 -12.25 -16.77 -17.56
C GLY A 81 -11.11 -16.93 -18.58
N ASN A 82 -9.88 -16.63 -18.17
CA ASN A 82 -8.66 -16.75 -19.01
C ASN A 82 -7.62 -17.72 -18.43
N CYS A 83 -7.99 -18.57 -17.50
CA CYS A 83 -7.06 -19.44 -16.76
C CYS A 83 -6.32 -20.47 -17.61
N LYS A 84 -6.78 -20.72 -18.84
CA LYS A 84 -6.08 -21.58 -19.81
C LYS A 84 -4.91 -20.89 -20.51
N ASN A 85 -4.86 -19.56 -20.50
CA ASN A 85 -3.87 -18.76 -21.24
C ASN A 85 -2.99 -17.89 -20.29
N ALA A 86 -3.42 -17.67 -19.04
CA ALA A 86 -2.72 -16.85 -18.08
C ALA A 86 -2.96 -17.36 -16.66
N PRO A 87 -2.01 -17.14 -15.72
CA PRO A 87 -2.19 -17.51 -14.33
C PRO A 87 -3.31 -16.73 -13.66
N LEU A 88 -3.95 -17.35 -12.68
CA LEU A 88 -4.92 -16.66 -11.81
C LEU A 88 -4.21 -15.60 -11.00
N LYS A 89 -4.80 -14.40 -10.95
CA LYS A 89 -4.26 -13.26 -10.22
C LYS A 89 -4.83 -13.23 -8.81
N ARG A 90 -3.95 -13.35 -7.80
CA ARG A 90 -4.32 -13.39 -6.38
C ARG A 90 -3.91 -12.15 -5.60
N TYR A 91 -3.26 -11.19 -6.21
CA TYR A 91 -2.74 -10.02 -5.52
C TYR A 91 -3.17 -8.70 -6.18
N GLU A 92 -3.09 -7.64 -5.40
CA GLU A 92 -3.06 -6.26 -5.87
C GLU A 92 -1.80 -5.56 -5.34
N THR A 93 -1.35 -4.53 -6.05
CA THR A 93 -0.26 -3.68 -5.60
C THR A 93 -0.80 -2.47 -4.86
N ILE A 94 -0.05 -1.97 -3.89
CA ILE A 94 -0.38 -0.76 -3.15
C ILE A 94 0.85 0.14 -3.23
N SER A 95 0.81 1.13 -4.11
CA SER A 95 1.93 2.02 -4.38
C SER A 95 1.99 3.16 -3.37
N VAL A 96 3.16 3.42 -2.82
CA VAL A 96 3.39 4.48 -1.82
C VAL A 96 4.18 5.61 -2.46
N PHE A 97 3.63 6.82 -2.38
CA PHE A 97 4.25 8.05 -2.86
C PHE A 97 4.40 9.03 -1.71
N ALA A 98 5.42 9.86 -1.77
CA ALA A 98 5.65 10.93 -0.80
C ALA A 98 6.63 11.97 -1.33
N LYS A 99 6.47 13.22 -0.91
CA LYS A 99 7.42 14.30 -1.20
C LYS A 99 8.73 14.08 -0.45
N GLN A 100 8.62 13.80 0.85
CA GLN A 100 9.73 13.63 1.78
C GLN A 100 9.63 12.28 2.51
N LYS A 101 10.33 12.15 3.64
CA LYS A 101 10.21 11.00 4.53
C LYS A 101 8.86 11.05 5.24
N THR A 102 8.06 10.00 5.08
CA THR A 102 6.74 9.90 5.72
C THR A 102 6.82 9.54 7.20
N THR A 103 5.73 9.79 7.93
CA THR A 103 5.40 9.02 9.14
C THR A 103 5.42 7.53 8.76
N TYR A 104 6.11 6.72 9.54
CA TYR A 104 6.17 5.27 9.32
C TYR A 104 6.25 4.54 10.66
N ASN A 105 5.15 3.93 11.03
CA ASN A 105 4.97 3.13 12.24
C ASN A 105 4.95 1.64 11.85
N PRO A 106 6.10 0.95 11.83
CA PRO A 106 6.14 -0.43 11.37
C PRO A 106 5.27 -1.32 12.26
N GLN A 107 4.31 -2.02 11.67
CA GLN A 107 3.45 -2.97 12.38
C GLN A 107 4.25 -4.26 12.62
N MET A 108 4.93 -4.32 13.76
CA MET A 108 5.87 -5.40 14.10
C MET A 108 5.14 -6.73 14.28
N THR A 109 5.73 -7.81 13.77
CA THR A 109 5.25 -9.17 14.00
C THR A 109 6.04 -9.89 15.08
N VAL A 110 5.41 -10.88 15.71
CA VAL A 110 6.06 -11.71 16.75
C VAL A 110 6.76 -12.89 16.11
N GLY A 111 7.99 -13.14 16.50
CA GLY A 111 8.81 -14.29 16.09
C GLY A 111 9.66 -14.80 17.26
N LYS A 112 10.42 -15.85 17.02
CA LYS A 112 11.33 -16.37 18.07
C LYS A 112 12.47 -15.38 18.35
N PRO A 113 12.82 -15.12 19.63
CA PRO A 113 13.99 -14.36 19.98
C PRO A 113 15.26 -14.98 19.37
N TYR A 114 16.22 -14.14 19.03
CA TYR A 114 17.53 -14.61 18.55
C TYR A 114 18.67 -13.67 18.93
N LYS A 115 19.86 -14.22 19.02
CA LYS A 115 21.12 -13.45 19.15
C LYS A 115 21.82 -13.47 17.80
N LYS A 116 22.22 -12.32 17.31
CA LYS A 116 23.14 -12.19 16.17
C LYS A 116 24.50 -11.79 16.65
N THR A 117 25.50 -12.61 16.31
CA THR A 117 26.92 -12.28 16.49
C THR A 117 27.56 -12.36 15.10
N GLY A 118 28.19 -11.29 14.65
CA GLY A 118 28.93 -11.27 13.39
C GLY A 118 29.02 -9.90 12.75
N ASP A 119 30.10 -9.71 11.99
CA ASP A 119 30.29 -8.53 11.17
C ASP A 119 29.67 -8.76 9.81
N TYR A 120 28.82 -7.84 9.35
CA TYR A 120 28.32 -7.80 7.99
C TYR A 120 28.98 -6.67 7.23
N SER A 121 29.65 -7.00 6.13
CA SER A 121 30.14 -5.99 5.19
C SER A 121 29.59 -6.32 3.81
N SER A 122 28.97 -5.36 3.14
CA SER A 122 28.57 -5.50 1.75
C SER A 122 29.35 -4.50 0.89
N LYS A 123 30.24 -5.04 0.05
CA LYS A 123 30.92 -4.24 -0.97
C LYS A 123 29.96 -3.69 -2.03
N ILE A 124 28.86 -4.41 -2.25
CA ILE A 124 27.84 -4.07 -3.27
C ILE A 124 27.05 -2.83 -2.88
N TYR A 125 26.74 -2.66 -1.61
CA TYR A 125 25.93 -1.52 -1.12
C TYR A 125 26.75 -0.40 -0.49
N GLY A 126 28.10 -0.42 -0.64
CA GLY A 126 28.96 0.62 -0.08
C GLY A 126 28.91 0.73 1.45
N THR A 127 28.28 -0.21 2.13
CA THR A 127 28.21 -0.22 3.59
C THR A 127 29.53 -0.74 4.16
N GLY A 128 30.21 0.09 4.95
CA GLY A 128 31.36 -0.33 5.75
C GLY A 128 31.02 -1.48 6.69
N LYS A 129 32.02 -1.98 7.45
CA LYS A 129 31.80 -3.05 8.44
C LYS A 129 30.73 -2.62 9.46
N ILE A 130 29.54 -3.20 9.36
CA ILE A 130 28.47 -3.01 10.34
C ILE A 130 28.61 -4.16 11.35
N LYS A 131 29.05 -3.84 12.58
CA LYS A 131 28.97 -4.80 13.69
C LYS A 131 27.50 -5.02 14.03
N LYS A 132 26.98 -6.19 13.75
CA LYS A 132 25.65 -6.62 14.18
C LYS A 132 25.76 -7.59 15.35
N THR A 133 26.19 -7.08 16.50
CA THR A 133 25.95 -7.74 17.78
C THR A 133 24.68 -7.17 18.37
N GLY A 134 23.64 -7.99 18.52
CA GLY A 134 22.38 -7.56 19.10
C GLY A 134 21.49 -8.74 19.45
N GLU A 135 20.78 -8.60 20.55
CA GLU A 135 19.69 -9.50 20.92
C GLU A 135 18.40 -8.95 20.34
N ASN A 136 17.62 -9.82 19.71
CA ASN A 136 16.27 -9.49 19.27
C ASN A 136 15.27 -10.21 20.17
N SER A 137 14.38 -9.45 20.79
CA SER A 137 13.37 -9.94 21.75
C SER A 137 12.26 -10.78 21.13
N GLY A 138 12.30 -10.99 19.83
CA GLY A 138 11.28 -11.74 19.11
C GLY A 138 10.37 -10.87 18.24
N THR A 139 10.69 -9.60 18.02
CA THR A 139 9.97 -8.74 17.08
C THR A 139 10.62 -8.77 15.69
N ARG A 140 9.80 -8.63 14.64
CA ARG A 140 10.23 -8.58 13.24
C ARG A 140 9.58 -7.40 12.54
N TYR A 141 10.37 -6.70 11.75
CA TYR A 141 9.84 -5.72 10.81
C TYR A 141 8.95 -6.41 9.77
N PRO A 142 7.88 -5.73 9.31
CA PRO A 142 6.99 -6.29 8.30
C PRO A 142 7.72 -6.50 6.97
N TYR A 143 7.31 -7.53 6.24
CA TYR A 143 7.62 -7.68 4.83
C TYR A 143 6.61 -6.88 4.01
N ASN A 144 6.98 -6.53 2.77
CA ASN A 144 6.10 -5.81 1.86
C ASN A 144 5.00 -6.69 1.21
N ILE A 145 4.80 -7.91 1.69
CA ILE A 145 3.70 -8.80 1.29
C ILE A 145 2.73 -8.90 2.47
N LEU A 146 1.54 -8.36 2.27
CA LEU A 146 0.46 -8.33 3.26
C LEU A 146 -0.56 -9.41 2.93
N GLN A 147 -0.93 -10.22 3.90
CA GLN A 147 -1.92 -11.29 3.74
C GLN A 147 -3.18 -10.94 4.50
N PHE A 148 -4.17 -10.41 3.78
CA PHE A 148 -5.50 -10.13 4.30
C PHE A 148 -6.54 -10.83 3.43
N LYS A 149 -7.44 -11.58 4.05
CA LYS A 149 -8.54 -12.22 3.34
C LYS A 149 -9.48 -11.14 2.81
N GLY A 150 -9.95 -11.30 1.56
CA GLY A 150 -11.05 -10.49 1.06
C GLY A 150 -12.33 -10.75 1.87
N ASP A 151 -13.15 -9.73 2.08
CA ASP A 151 -14.39 -9.85 2.83
C ASP A 151 -15.33 -10.90 2.21
N ASP A 152 -15.96 -11.70 3.06
CA ASP A 152 -16.93 -12.71 2.66
C ASP A 152 -18.36 -12.13 2.60
N LYS A 153 -19.16 -12.63 1.63
CA LYS A 153 -20.60 -12.29 1.53
C LYS A 153 -21.38 -12.55 2.85
N LYS A 154 -20.86 -13.43 3.69
CA LYS A 154 -21.46 -13.76 4.99
C LYS A 154 -21.31 -12.64 6.04
N ASN A 155 -20.36 -11.73 5.87
CA ASN A 155 -20.01 -10.68 6.83
C ASN A 155 -20.56 -9.30 6.46
N GLY A 156 -21.61 -9.22 5.64
CA GLY A 156 -22.22 -7.93 5.29
C GLY A 156 -21.52 -7.18 4.17
N PHE A 157 -21.05 -7.90 3.17
CA PHE A 157 -20.50 -7.37 1.92
C PHE A 157 -21.43 -6.32 1.29
N LEU A 158 -21.02 -5.07 1.32
CA LEU A 158 -21.82 -3.93 0.83
C LEU A 158 -21.49 -3.58 -0.63
N HIS A 159 -20.27 -3.86 -1.11
CA HIS A 159 -19.85 -3.51 -2.46
C HIS A 159 -18.97 -4.61 -3.09
N PRO A 160 -19.13 -4.90 -4.42
CA PRO A 160 -18.39 -5.97 -5.11
C PRO A 160 -16.86 -5.86 -5.06
N THR A 161 -16.34 -4.66 -4.91
CA THR A 161 -14.91 -4.34 -4.88
C THR A 161 -14.43 -3.86 -3.51
N GLN A 162 -15.24 -4.04 -2.46
CA GLN A 162 -14.88 -3.66 -1.10
C GLN A 162 -13.53 -4.24 -0.69
N LYS A 163 -12.68 -3.40 -0.14
CA LYS A 163 -11.39 -3.80 0.44
C LYS A 163 -11.59 -4.25 1.89
N PRO A 164 -10.73 -5.15 2.41
CA PRO A 164 -10.81 -5.55 3.81
C PRO A 164 -10.55 -4.38 4.76
N VAL A 165 -11.41 -4.20 5.74
CA VAL A 165 -11.25 -3.17 6.79
C VAL A 165 -9.90 -3.32 7.51
N GLU A 166 -9.51 -4.55 7.83
CA GLU A 166 -8.23 -4.85 8.49
C GLU A 166 -7.00 -4.39 7.68
N LEU A 167 -7.07 -4.43 6.35
CA LEU A 167 -6.00 -3.95 5.49
C LEU A 167 -5.91 -2.42 5.53
N PHE A 168 -7.04 -1.72 5.49
CA PHE A 168 -7.08 -0.27 5.61
C PHE A 168 -6.58 0.18 6.98
N GLU A 169 -7.03 -0.45 8.06
CA GLU A 169 -6.56 -0.19 9.42
C GLU A 169 -5.03 -0.38 9.53
N TYR A 170 -4.49 -1.45 8.95
CA TYR A 170 -3.04 -1.70 8.93
C TYR A 170 -2.27 -0.57 8.25
N LEU A 171 -2.74 -0.12 7.08
CA LEU A 171 -2.10 0.94 6.31
C LEU A 171 -2.22 2.30 7.02
N ILE A 172 -3.38 2.62 7.58
CA ILE A 172 -3.60 3.84 8.36
C ILE A 172 -2.65 3.87 9.56
N LYS A 173 -2.62 2.82 10.39
CA LYS A 173 -1.70 2.72 11.53
C LYS A 173 -0.22 2.83 11.12
N THR A 174 0.11 2.39 9.90
CA THR A 174 1.49 2.44 9.39
C THR A 174 1.90 3.87 9.03
N TYR A 175 1.02 4.68 8.45
CA TYR A 175 1.38 5.97 7.87
C TYR A 175 0.81 7.18 8.61
N THR A 176 0.06 6.96 9.68
CA THR A 176 -0.51 8.04 10.50
C THR A 176 -0.31 7.79 11.99
N ASN A 177 -0.41 8.87 12.76
CA ASN A 177 -0.56 8.85 14.20
C ASN A 177 -2.03 9.10 14.58
N GLU A 178 -2.39 8.87 15.84
CA GLU A 178 -3.74 9.13 16.35
C GLU A 178 -4.11 10.61 16.20
N GLY A 179 -5.32 10.88 15.72
CA GLY A 179 -5.82 12.23 15.48
C GLY A 179 -5.43 12.87 14.15
N GLU A 180 -4.61 12.20 13.33
CA GLU A 180 -4.27 12.68 11.98
C GLU A 180 -5.39 12.42 10.97
N THR A 181 -5.42 13.20 9.90
CA THR A 181 -6.49 13.19 8.91
C THR A 181 -6.14 12.29 7.71
N VAL A 182 -7.03 11.35 7.42
CA VAL A 182 -6.94 10.46 6.25
C VAL A 182 -8.02 10.82 5.23
N LEU A 183 -7.62 10.95 3.96
CA LEU A 183 -8.52 11.23 2.85
C LEU A 183 -8.67 9.99 1.95
N ASP A 184 -9.91 9.63 1.66
CA ASP A 184 -10.29 8.75 0.54
C ASP A 184 -11.29 9.50 -0.35
N ASN A 185 -10.91 9.79 -1.59
CA ASN A 185 -11.77 10.47 -2.57
C ASN A 185 -12.54 9.50 -3.49
N CYS A 186 -12.35 8.20 -3.32
CA CYS A 186 -13.07 7.13 -4.02
C CYS A 186 -13.69 6.13 -3.05
N ILE A 187 -14.24 6.62 -1.96
CA ILE A 187 -14.62 5.88 -0.74
C ILE A 187 -15.53 4.66 -0.96
N GLY A 188 -16.23 4.57 -2.09
CA GLY A 188 -17.11 3.44 -2.41
C GLY A 188 -18.15 3.18 -1.33
N SER A 189 -18.01 2.04 -0.62
CA SER A 189 -18.90 1.65 0.49
C SER A 189 -18.54 2.26 1.85
N GLY A 190 -17.48 3.04 1.94
CA GLY A 190 -17.02 3.63 3.19
C GLY A 190 -16.28 2.63 4.09
N THR A 191 -15.31 1.93 3.53
CA THR A 191 -14.48 0.95 4.24
C THR A 191 -13.64 1.61 5.34
#